data_458d1b2a67fb0f97fd505826954a645a
#
_entry.id   458d1b2a67fb0f97fd505826954a645a
#
_cell.length_a   1.000
_cell.length_b   1.000
_cell.length_c   1.000
_cell.angle_alpha   90.00
_cell.angle_beta   90.00
_cell.angle_gamma   90.00
#
_symmetry.space_group_name_H-M   'P 1'
#
loop_
_entity.id
_entity.type
_entity.pdbx_description
1 polymer ?
#
loop_
_entity_poly.entity_id
_entity_poly.type
_entity_poly.pdbx_seq_one_letter_code
_entity_poly.pdbx_strand_id
1 'polypeptide(L)'
;MLILLMAKNFGEVSEVTQNAAIGLELLHTASLVHDDVVDESAERRGQASVNATYDNKVAVLVGDYILSTALLHVARTHSEKIVTYLAELGRTLSDGEILQLSNIGRRDISEQVYYDVIKQKTAALFEACCGIGALSAGASEEDIERAKQFGQNLGVIFQIRDDIFDYYDSPEIGKPTGNDMAEGKLTLPVIYALNTAGDEAMIALALKVKDHMASAEDIARLVAFAKEKGGIDYAEKRMQELHTEALQLLDAIAKEHGGEPVKNALKAYLDFVILREK
;
A
#
# COMPACT_ATOMS: atom_id res chain seq x y z
N MET A 1 8.12 -3.64 -11.92
CA MET A 1 8.57 -2.50 -12.77
C MET A 1 9.31 -1.44 -11.97
N LEU A 2 8.80 -0.91 -10.86
CA LEU A 2 9.41 0.15 -10.06
C LEU A 2 10.87 -0.15 -9.64
N ILE A 3 11.14 -1.35 -9.12
CA ILE A 3 12.50 -1.79 -8.74
C ILE A 3 13.49 -1.71 -9.91
N LEU A 4 13.07 -2.08 -11.13
CA LEU A 4 13.92 -2.04 -12.32
C LEU A 4 14.20 -0.60 -12.77
N LEU A 5 13.21 0.29 -12.70
CA LEU A 5 13.38 1.71 -13.00
C LEU A 5 14.33 2.36 -11.98
N MET A 6 14.17 2.04 -10.70
CA MET A 6 15.04 2.58 -9.66
C MET A 6 16.47 2.07 -9.82
N ALA A 7 16.69 0.78 -10.08
CA ALA A 7 18.02 0.25 -10.38
C ALA A 7 18.62 0.94 -11.61
N LYS A 8 17.84 1.14 -12.67
CA LYS A 8 18.31 1.81 -13.90
C LYS A 8 18.66 3.27 -13.66
N ASN A 9 18.08 3.91 -12.65
CA ASN A 9 18.46 5.28 -12.27
C ASN A 9 19.90 5.35 -11.72
N PHE A 10 20.36 4.32 -11.00
CA PHE A 10 21.68 4.30 -10.39
C PHE A 10 22.73 3.53 -11.19
N GLY A 11 22.32 2.68 -12.13
CA GLY A 11 23.26 1.88 -12.90
C GLY A 11 22.58 0.93 -13.87
N GLU A 12 23.11 -0.29 -13.98
CA GLU A 12 22.54 -1.32 -14.84
C GLU A 12 21.64 -2.28 -14.07
N VAL A 13 20.63 -2.79 -14.77
CA VAL A 13 19.78 -3.86 -14.25
C VAL A 13 20.56 -5.17 -14.34
N SER A 14 21.17 -5.58 -13.24
CA SER A 14 21.97 -6.79 -13.12
C SER A 14 21.12 -8.04 -12.86
N GLU A 15 21.76 -9.23 -12.89
CA GLU A 15 21.12 -10.47 -12.45
C GLU A 15 20.70 -10.41 -10.97
N VAL A 16 21.46 -9.70 -10.13
CA VAL A 16 21.09 -9.43 -8.72
C VAL A 16 19.78 -8.66 -8.66
N THR A 17 19.63 -7.58 -9.45
CA THR A 17 18.39 -6.80 -9.53
C THR A 17 17.21 -7.66 -9.99
N GLN A 18 17.41 -8.52 -11.02
CA GLN A 18 16.36 -9.38 -11.55
C GLN A 18 15.89 -10.41 -10.51
N ASN A 19 16.84 -11.10 -9.83
CA ASN A 19 16.48 -12.05 -8.77
C ASN A 19 15.78 -11.37 -7.60
N ALA A 20 16.22 -10.18 -7.19
CA ALA A 20 15.56 -9.40 -6.16
C ALA A 20 14.14 -8.98 -6.57
N ALA A 21 13.95 -8.56 -7.83
CA ALA A 21 12.64 -8.18 -8.36
C ALA A 21 11.67 -9.37 -8.38
N ILE A 22 12.13 -10.55 -8.80
CA ILE A 22 11.32 -11.78 -8.78
C ILE A 22 10.97 -12.15 -7.34
N GLY A 23 11.95 -12.09 -6.43
CA GLY A 23 11.72 -12.38 -5.01
C GLY A 23 10.67 -11.46 -4.39
N LEU A 24 10.73 -10.15 -4.66
CA LEU A 24 9.74 -9.17 -4.20
C LEU A 24 8.33 -9.45 -4.76
N GLU A 25 8.22 -9.72 -6.06
CA GLU A 25 6.93 -10.01 -6.70
C GLU A 25 6.30 -11.29 -6.14
N LEU A 26 7.12 -12.33 -5.92
CA LEU A 26 6.65 -13.59 -5.33
C LEU A 26 6.26 -13.40 -3.86
N LEU A 27 7.02 -12.65 -3.05
CA LEU A 27 6.65 -12.33 -1.68
C LEU A 27 5.31 -11.60 -1.64
N HIS A 28 5.14 -10.57 -2.49
CA HIS A 28 3.86 -9.86 -2.60
C HIS A 28 2.72 -10.77 -3.02
N THR A 29 2.95 -11.66 -4.00
CA THR A 29 1.94 -12.63 -4.43
C THR A 29 1.56 -13.59 -3.31
N ALA A 30 2.54 -14.06 -2.54
CA ALA A 30 2.29 -14.92 -1.38
C ALA A 30 1.46 -14.22 -0.31
N SER A 31 1.80 -12.94 0.01
CA SER A 31 1.00 -12.16 0.97
C SER A 31 -0.44 -12.00 0.51
N LEU A 32 -0.68 -11.70 -0.77
CA LEU A 32 -2.05 -11.60 -1.31
C LEU A 32 -2.85 -12.90 -1.19
N VAL A 33 -2.20 -14.07 -1.39
CA VAL A 33 -2.86 -15.38 -1.22
C VAL A 33 -3.20 -15.64 0.25
N HIS A 34 -2.32 -15.26 1.18
CA HIS A 34 -2.58 -15.39 2.62
C HIS A 34 -3.66 -14.39 3.08
N ASP A 35 -3.62 -13.14 2.58
CA ASP A 35 -4.62 -12.11 2.89
C ASP A 35 -6.02 -12.56 2.44
N ASP A 36 -6.17 -13.19 1.26
CA ASP A 36 -7.45 -13.73 0.80
C ASP A 36 -8.05 -14.78 1.77
N VAL A 37 -7.19 -15.53 2.47
CA VAL A 37 -7.64 -16.47 3.51
C VAL A 37 -8.05 -15.74 4.79
N VAL A 38 -7.27 -14.74 5.20
CA VAL A 38 -7.53 -13.94 6.41
C VAL A 38 -8.81 -13.11 6.25
N ASP A 39 -8.99 -12.48 5.09
CA ASP A 39 -10.14 -11.62 4.76
C ASP A 39 -11.37 -12.44 4.28
N GLU A 40 -11.27 -13.77 4.19
CA GLU A 40 -12.30 -14.66 3.62
C GLU A 40 -12.76 -14.21 2.22
N SER A 41 -11.86 -13.64 1.44
CA SER A 41 -12.15 -13.08 0.13
C SER A 41 -12.46 -14.17 -0.89
N ALA A 42 -13.60 -14.06 -1.57
CA ALA A 42 -14.01 -15.00 -2.62
C ALA A 42 -13.41 -14.66 -3.98
N GLU A 43 -13.00 -13.42 -4.19
CA GLU A 43 -12.55 -12.91 -5.49
C GLU A 43 -11.38 -11.94 -5.34
N ARG A 44 -10.44 -12.01 -6.29
CA ARG A 44 -9.33 -11.06 -6.44
C ARG A 44 -9.14 -10.66 -7.89
N ARG A 45 -9.22 -9.36 -8.17
CA ARG A 45 -9.05 -8.79 -9.51
C ARG A 45 -9.97 -9.42 -10.56
N GLY A 46 -11.23 -9.67 -10.20
CA GLY A 46 -12.23 -10.24 -11.12
C GLY A 46 -12.10 -11.76 -11.34
N GLN A 47 -11.29 -12.45 -10.53
CA GLN A 47 -11.12 -13.90 -10.60
C GLN A 47 -11.32 -14.52 -9.21
N ALA A 48 -11.82 -15.77 -9.18
CA ALA A 48 -11.95 -16.49 -7.93
C ALA A 48 -10.58 -16.62 -7.23
N SER A 49 -10.54 -16.32 -5.94
CA SER A 49 -9.36 -16.49 -5.11
C SER A 49 -8.97 -17.98 -4.95
N VAL A 50 -7.75 -18.24 -4.50
CA VAL A 50 -7.26 -19.63 -4.32
C VAL A 50 -8.10 -20.36 -3.27
N ASN A 51 -8.43 -19.70 -2.15
CA ASN A 51 -9.27 -20.26 -1.09
C ASN A 51 -10.71 -20.53 -1.57
N ALA A 52 -11.27 -19.68 -2.44
CA ALA A 52 -12.60 -19.90 -3.01
C ALA A 52 -12.61 -21.05 -4.04
N THR A 53 -11.50 -21.23 -4.78
CA THR A 53 -11.39 -22.27 -5.81
C THR A 53 -11.12 -23.65 -5.22
N TYR A 54 -10.31 -23.74 -4.17
CA TYR A 54 -9.91 -25.00 -3.56
C TYR A 54 -10.39 -25.13 -2.12
N ASP A 55 -9.68 -24.54 -1.18
CA ASP A 55 -10.02 -24.32 0.24
C ASP A 55 -8.92 -23.50 0.93
N ASN A 56 -9.15 -23.11 2.19
CA ASN A 56 -8.18 -22.36 2.98
C ASN A 56 -6.86 -23.11 3.21
N LYS A 57 -6.89 -24.44 3.35
CA LYS A 57 -5.68 -25.25 3.61
C LYS A 57 -4.78 -25.26 2.38
N VAL A 58 -5.36 -25.44 1.20
CA VAL A 58 -4.63 -25.37 -0.08
C VAL A 58 -4.08 -23.98 -0.29
N ALA A 59 -4.87 -22.93 -0.05
CA ALA A 59 -4.43 -21.54 -0.22
C ALA A 59 -3.22 -21.22 0.67
N VAL A 60 -3.23 -21.60 1.95
CA VAL A 60 -2.08 -21.42 2.84
C VAL A 60 -0.83 -22.13 2.30
N LEU A 61 -0.95 -23.39 1.88
CA LEU A 61 0.19 -24.13 1.32
C LEU A 61 0.70 -23.57 0.00
N VAL A 62 -0.18 -23.01 -0.85
CA VAL A 62 0.21 -22.32 -2.07
C VAL A 62 0.97 -21.02 -1.74
N GLY A 63 0.49 -20.24 -0.78
CA GLY A 63 1.20 -19.06 -0.28
C GLY A 63 2.59 -19.41 0.25
N ASP A 64 2.72 -20.46 1.07
CA ASP A 64 3.99 -20.93 1.61
C ASP A 64 4.96 -21.39 0.50
N TYR A 65 4.44 -22.09 -0.52
CA TYR A 65 5.24 -22.50 -1.66
C TYR A 65 5.78 -21.31 -2.45
N ILE A 66 4.94 -20.30 -2.71
CA ILE A 66 5.34 -19.07 -3.40
C ILE A 66 6.36 -18.29 -2.56
N LEU A 67 6.13 -18.17 -1.25
CA LEU A 67 7.07 -17.49 -0.33
C LEU A 67 8.43 -18.21 -0.29
N SER A 68 8.43 -19.53 -0.23
CA SER A 68 9.67 -20.32 -0.26
C SER A 68 10.41 -20.12 -1.59
N THR A 69 9.69 -20.00 -2.70
CA THR A 69 10.27 -19.70 -4.01
C THR A 69 10.85 -18.26 -4.04
N ALA A 70 10.19 -17.29 -3.41
CA ALA A 70 10.74 -15.95 -3.24
C ALA A 70 12.08 -15.97 -2.52
N LEU A 71 12.18 -16.71 -1.40
CA LEU A 71 13.44 -16.88 -0.65
C LEU A 71 14.55 -17.49 -1.50
N LEU A 72 14.25 -18.47 -2.37
CA LEU A 72 15.23 -19.05 -3.29
C LEU A 72 15.79 -18.00 -4.26
N HIS A 73 14.94 -17.14 -4.83
CA HIS A 73 15.40 -16.08 -5.72
C HIS A 73 16.24 -15.04 -4.99
N VAL A 74 15.83 -14.63 -3.79
CA VAL A 74 16.60 -13.68 -2.99
C VAL A 74 17.94 -14.25 -2.55
N ALA A 75 18.01 -15.53 -2.19
CA ALA A 75 19.27 -16.21 -1.88
C ALA A 75 20.27 -16.17 -3.07
N ARG A 76 19.79 -16.27 -4.31
CA ARG A 76 20.61 -16.17 -5.52
C ARG A 76 21.22 -14.79 -5.76
N THR A 77 20.76 -13.76 -5.06
CA THR A 77 21.41 -12.43 -5.10
C THR A 77 22.78 -12.44 -4.43
N HIS A 78 23.07 -13.41 -3.56
CA HIS A 78 24.26 -13.49 -2.73
C HIS A 78 24.51 -12.21 -1.92
N SER A 79 23.46 -11.42 -1.64
CA SER A 79 23.53 -10.18 -0.91
C SER A 79 22.79 -10.30 0.42
N GLU A 80 23.54 -10.32 1.51
CA GLU A 80 22.98 -10.34 2.86
C GLU A 80 22.02 -9.15 3.10
N LYS A 81 22.39 -7.96 2.60
CA LYS A 81 21.52 -6.78 2.70
C LYS A 81 20.16 -6.98 2.02
N ILE A 82 20.12 -7.57 0.81
CA ILE A 82 18.86 -7.83 0.09
C ILE A 82 18.02 -8.89 0.83
N VAL A 83 18.67 -9.95 1.34
CA VAL A 83 17.98 -10.96 2.16
C VAL A 83 17.36 -10.34 3.39
N THR A 84 18.10 -9.49 4.11
CA THR A 84 17.62 -8.76 5.29
C THR A 84 16.44 -7.86 4.94
N TYR A 85 16.54 -7.08 3.88
CA TYR A 85 15.45 -6.23 3.41
C TYR A 85 14.15 -7.00 3.15
N LEU A 86 14.25 -8.15 2.46
CA LEU A 86 13.07 -8.95 2.15
C LEU A 86 12.45 -9.56 3.42
N ALA A 87 13.29 -10.03 4.35
CA ALA A 87 12.83 -10.58 5.62
C ALA A 87 12.14 -9.50 6.49
N GLU A 88 12.73 -8.30 6.54
CA GLU A 88 12.12 -7.14 7.23
C GLU A 88 10.82 -6.72 6.57
N LEU A 89 10.75 -6.70 5.24
CA LEU A 89 9.51 -6.41 4.51
C LEU A 89 8.41 -7.41 4.89
N GLY A 90 8.69 -8.72 4.83
CA GLY A 90 7.71 -9.75 5.19
C GLY A 90 7.19 -9.56 6.62
N ARG A 91 8.08 -9.26 7.58
CA ARG A 91 7.70 -8.95 8.94
C ARG A 91 6.83 -7.70 9.04
N THR A 92 7.23 -6.61 8.34
CA THR A 92 6.49 -5.33 8.35
C THR A 92 5.09 -5.48 7.77
N LEU A 93 4.92 -6.24 6.68
CA LEU A 93 3.60 -6.52 6.10
C LEU A 93 2.71 -7.27 7.10
N SER A 94 3.26 -8.30 7.77
CA SER A 94 2.52 -9.06 8.80
C SER A 94 2.19 -8.19 10.02
N ASP A 95 3.12 -7.36 10.49
CA ASP A 95 2.88 -6.42 11.59
C ASP A 95 1.78 -5.41 11.24
N GLY A 96 1.75 -4.94 9.99
CA GLY A 96 0.71 -4.03 9.48
C GLY A 96 -0.67 -4.68 9.48
N GLU A 97 -0.77 -5.96 9.09
CA GLU A 97 -2.03 -6.71 9.13
C GLU A 97 -2.51 -6.93 10.57
N ILE A 98 -1.61 -7.34 11.47
CA ILE A 98 -1.91 -7.50 12.90
C ILE A 98 -2.37 -6.17 13.50
N LEU A 99 -1.70 -5.06 13.17
CA LEU A 99 -2.08 -3.72 13.62
C LEU A 99 -3.48 -3.34 13.12
N GLN A 100 -3.79 -3.58 11.84
CA GLN A 100 -5.11 -3.33 11.27
C GLN A 100 -6.20 -4.13 12.00
N LEU A 101 -6.01 -5.44 12.16
CA LEU A 101 -6.95 -6.31 12.87
C LEU A 101 -7.13 -5.88 14.34
N SER A 102 -6.04 -5.55 15.03
CA SER A 102 -6.12 -5.08 16.43
C SER A 102 -6.80 -3.71 16.55
N ASN A 103 -6.72 -2.86 15.52
CA ASN A 103 -7.32 -1.54 15.52
C ASN A 103 -8.85 -1.59 15.35
N ILE A 104 -9.40 -2.61 14.71
CA ILE A 104 -10.87 -2.77 14.54
C ILE A 104 -11.56 -2.71 15.89
N GLY A 105 -11.08 -3.42 16.92
CA GLY A 105 -11.67 -3.43 18.26
C GLY A 105 -11.36 -2.21 19.15
N ARG A 106 -10.53 -1.26 18.73
CA ARG A 106 -10.17 -0.06 19.52
C ARG A 106 -11.22 1.03 19.37
N ARG A 107 -11.40 1.83 20.41
CA ARG A 107 -12.39 2.92 20.43
C ARG A 107 -11.83 4.27 19.97
N ASP A 108 -10.52 4.38 19.78
CA ASP A 108 -9.88 5.58 19.26
C ASP A 108 -10.00 5.68 17.74
N ILE A 109 -10.19 6.89 17.23
CA ILE A 109 -10.24 7.24 15.82
C ILE A 109 -9.00 8.10 15.56
N SER A 110 -7.88 7.45 15.25
CA SER A 110 -6.56 8.07 15.16
C SER A 110 -6.05 8.11 13.73
N GLU A 111 -5.76 9.32 13.24
CA GLU A 111 -5.09 9.51 11.94
C GLU A 111 -3.67 8.91 11.95
N GLN A 112 -2.97 8.98 13.10
CA GLN A 112 -1.65 8.38 13.22
C GLN A 112 -1.69 6.86 13.03
N VAL A 113 -2.65 6.19 13.65
CA VAL A 113 -2.82 4.74 13.49
C VAL A 113 -3.17 4.37 12.05
N TYR A 114 -4.00 5.18 11.38
CA TYR A 114 -4.27 5.01 9.96
C TYR A 114 -2.96 5.06 9.14
N TYR A 115 -2.12 6.07 9.32
CA TYR A 115 -0.84 6.16 8.61
C TYR A 115 0.10 5.00 8.96
N ASP A 116 0.15 4.57 10.21
CA ASP A 116 0.99 3.44 10.62
C ASP A 116 0.56 2.14 9.91
N VAL A 117 -0.75 1.90 9.79
CA VAL A 117 -1.30 0.75 9.06
C VAL A 117 -0.94 0.81 7.58
N ILE A 118 -1.24 1.92 6.89
CA ILE A 118 -1.01 2.00 5.44
C ILE A 118 0.48 2.03 5.07
N LYS A 119 1.33 2.56 5.95
CA LYS A 119 2.79 2.49 5.76
C LYS A 119 3.29 1.06 5.83
N GLN A 120 2.84 0.28 6.81
CA GLN A 120 3.30 -1.09 7.01
C GLN A 120 2.66 -2.06 6.00
N LYS A 121 1.35 -1.95 5.75
CA LYS A 121 0.61 -2.88 4.89
C LYS A 121 0.82 -2.62 3.40
N THR A 122 0.96 -1.36 2.99
CA THR A 122 1.01 -0.98 1.57
C THR A 122 2.33 -0.31 1.19
N ALA A 123 2.71 0.78 1.86
CA ALA A 123 3.85 1.58 1.42
C ALA A 123 5.20 0.86 1.61
N ALA A 124 5.33 -0.05 2.56
CA ALA A 124 6.54 -0.83 2.78
C ALA A 124 7.00 -1.60 1.53
N LEU A 125 6.08 -2.10 0.72
CA LEU A 125 6.41 -2.77 -0.54
C LEU A 125 7.02 -1.81 -1.57
N PHE A 126 6.46 -0.60 -1.71
CA PHE A 126 6.99 0.44 -2.61
C PHE A 126 8.36 0.93 -2.12
N GLU A 127 8.52 1.13 -0.81
CA GLU A 127 9.79 1.45 -0.16
C GLU A 127 10.84 0.39 -0.46
N ALA A 128 10.51 -0.89 -0.28
CA ALA A 128 11.41 -2.00 -0.58
C ALA A 128 11.77 -2.08 -2.06
N CYS A 129 10.81 -1.88 -2.98
CA CYS A 129 11.09 -1.82 -4.42
C CYS A 129 12.14 -0.76 -4.76
N CYS A 130 12.01 0.43 -4.18
CA CYS A 130 12.94 1.53 -4.45
C CYS A 130 14.29 1.31 -3.75
N GLY A 131 14.29 0.93 -2.47
CA GLY A 131 15.50 0.69 -1.69
C GLY A 131 16.35 -0.46 -2.26
N ILE A 132 15.73 -1.60 -2.56
CA ILE A 132 16.44 -2.75 -3.15
C ILE A 132 16.87 -2.45 -4.58
N GLY A 133 16.08 -1.71 -5.36
CA GLY A 133 16.45 -1.26 -6.69
C GLY A 133 17.75 -0.45 -6.65
N ALA A 134 17.82 0.57 -5.81
CA ALA A 134 19.01 1.40 -5.61
C ALA A 134 20.20 0.58 -5.08
N LEU A 135 19.97 -0.25 -4.05
CA LEU A 135 21.00 -1.12 -3.46
C LEU A 135 21.61 -2.08 -4.49
N SER A 136 20.79 -2.72 -5.32
CA SER A 136 21.25 -3.70 -6.32
C SER A 136 22.07 -3.10 -7.46
N ALA A 137 21.96 -1.79 -7.66
CA ALA A 137 22.73 -1.02 -8.63
C ALA A 137 23.94 -0.29 -8.03
N GLY A 138 24.24 -0.51 -6.73
CA GLY A 138 25.42 0.02 -6.07
C GLY A 138 25.30 1.48 -5.62
N ALA A 139 24.08 1.98 -5.40
CA ALA A 139 23.85 3.33 -4.88
C ALA A 139 24.51 3.54 -3.50
N SER A 140 24.79 4.81 -3.15
CA SER A 140 25.24 5.18 -1.82
C SER A 140 24.17 4.93 -0.77
N GLU A 141 24.55 4.77 0.51
CA GLU A 141 23.59 4.60 1.60
C GLU A 141 22.61 5.80 1.68
N GLU A 142 23.08 7.01 1.39
CA GLU A 142 22.26 8.22 1.36
C GLU A 142 21.22 8.17 0.24
N ASP A 143 21.61 7.72 -0.96
CA ASP A 143 20.69 7.58 -2.09
C ASP A 143 19.71 6.43 -1.92
N ILE A 144 20.15 5.33 -1.28
CA ILE A 144 19.24 4.23 -0.90
C ILE A 144 18.15 4.75 0.03
N GLU A 145 18.50 5.57 1.03
CA GLU A 145 17.53 6.13 1.96
C GLU A 145 16.58 7.11 1.27
N ARG A 146 17.08 7.97 0.37
CA ARG A 146 16.21 8.84 -0.45
C ARG A 146 15.28 8.05 -1.36
N ALA A 147 15.77 6.96 -1.97
CA ALA A 147 14.96 6.08 -2.79
C ALA A 147 13.86 5.39 -1.97
N LYS A 148 14.17 4.96 -0.75
CA LYS A 148 13.17 4.41 0.20
C LYS A 148 12.08 5.43 0.52
N GLN A 149 12.46 6.66 0.86
CA GLN A 149 11.50 7.72 1.16
C GLN A 149 10.62 8.05 -0.04
N PHE A 150 11.19 8.08 -1.26
CA PHE A 150 10.41 8.22 -2.49
C PHE A 150 9.39 7.08 -2.63
N GLY A 151 9.82 5.84 -2.43
CA GLY A 151 8.94 4.66 -2.47
C GLY A 151 7.85 4.72 -1.40
N GLN A 152 8.18 5.11 -0.17
CA GLN A 152 7.21 5.24 0.91
C GLN A 152 6.14 6.29 0.59
N ASN A 153 6.52 7.48 0.11
CA ASN A 153 5.58 8.52 -0.29
C ASN A 153 4.66 8.03 -1.42
N LEU A 154 5.22 7.36 -2.42
CA LEU A 154 4.47 6.77 -3.53
C LEU A 154 3.43 5.75 -3.03
N GLY A 155 3.82 4.88 -2.10
CA GLY A 155 2.92 3.86 -1.53
C GLY A 155 1.82 4.46 -0.67
N VAL A 156 2.11 5.51 0.11
CA VAL A 156 1.09 6.24 0.88
C VAL A 156 0.11 6.95 -0.05
N ILE A 157 0.60 7.63 -1.11
CA ILE A 157 -0.26 8.24 -2.14
C ILE A 157 -1.16 7.18 -2.78
N PHE A 158 -0.60 6.01 -3.11
CA PHE A 158 -1.34 4.89 -3.70
C PHE A 158 -2.51 4.48 -2.82
N GLN A 159 -2.29 4.31 -1.51
CA GLN A 159 -3.35 3.90 -0.59
C GLN A 159 -4.38 5.00 -0.35
N ILE A 160 -3.97 6.25 -0.12
CA ILE A 160 -4.93 7.35 0.07
C ILE A 160 -5.82 7.50 -1.18
N ARG A 161 -5.26 7.29 -2.40
CA ARG A 161 -6.05 7.33 -3.63
C ARG A 161 -7.08 6.20 -3.71
N ASP A 162 -6.70 4.98 -3.34
CA ASP A 162 -7.63 3.85 -3.25
C ASP A 162 -8.76 4.14 -2.25
N ASP A 163 -8.41 4.66 -1.07
CA ASP A 163 -9.39 5.01 -0.05
C ASP A 163 -10.38 6.09 -0.51
N ILE A 164 -9.90 7.08 -1.30
CA ILE A 164 -10.78 8.11 -1.89
C ILE A 164 -11.76 7.49 -2.89
N PHE A 165 -11.35 6.49 -3.68
CA PHE A 165 -12.25 5.82 -4.62
C PHE A 165 -13.45 5.19 -3.94
N ASP A 166 -13.29 4.69 -2.71
CA ASP A 166 -14.37 4.07 -1.94
C ASP A 166 -15.52 5.04 -1.57
N TYR A 167 -15.28 6.36 -1.72
CA TYR A 167 -16.32 7.39 -1.50
C TYR A 167 -17.14 7.71 -2.76
N TYR A 168 -16.82 7.16 -3.92
CA TYR A 168 -17.52 7.43 -5.18
C TYR A 168 -18.13 6.15 -5.74
N ASP A 169 -19.33 6.28 -6.32
CA ASP A 169 -19.96 5.18 -7.04
C ASP A 169 -19.14 4.84 -8.28
N SER A 170 -18.72 3.61 -8.40
CA SER A 170 -18.06 3.08 -9.59
C SER A 170 -18.92 1.99 -10.21
N PRO A 171 -19.88 2.36 -11.09
CA PRO A 171 -20.78 1.40 -11.74
C PRO A 171 -20.03 0.31 -12.52
N GLU A 172 -18.84 0.64 -13.01
CA GLU A 172 -17.99 -0.25 -13.80
C GLU A 172 -17.27 -1.31 -12.95
N ILE A 173 -17.07 -1.07 -11.64
CA ILE A 173 -16.41 -2.01 -10.73
C ILE A 173 -17.45 -2.86 -9.96
N GLY A 174 -18.73 -2.42 -9.95
CA GLY A 174 -19.80 -3.13 -9.26
C GLY A 174 -19.71 -3.11 -7.73
N LYS A 175 -18.77 -2.32 -7.17
CA LYS A 175 -18.62 -2.18 -5.71
C LYS A 175 -19.49 -1.05 -5.18
N PRO A 176 -20.26 -1.28 -4.11
CA PRO A 176 -21.00 -0.22 -3.44
C PRO A 176 -20.00 0.76 -2.76
N THR A 177 -20.38 2.04 -2.68
CA THR A 177 -19.64 3.06 -1.94
C THR A 177 -19.54 2.69 -0.45
N GLY A 178 -18.38 2.88 0.18
CA GLY A 178 -18.18 2.60 1.61
C GLY A 178 -17.87 1.12 1.92
N ASN A 179 -17.27 0.41 0.99
CA ASN A 179 -16.87 -0.98 1.18
C ASN A 179 -15.86 -1.14 2.32
N ASP A 180 -14.89 -0.22 2.46
CA ASP A 180 -13.94 -0.23 3.58
C ASP A 180 -14.66 -0.14 4.92
N MET A 181 -15.70 0.71 5.02
CA MET A 181 -16.52 0.82 6.22
C MET A 181 -17.35 -0.45 6.46
N ALA A 182 -17.82 -1.11 5.41
CA ALA A 182 -18.51 -2.40 5.55
C ALA A 182 -17.59 -3.49 6.11
N GLU A 183 -16.29 -3.39 5.84
CA GLU A 183 -15.22 -4.23 6.39
C GLU A 183 -14.70 -3.77 7.77
N GLY A 184 -15.35 -2.78 8.40
CA GLY A 184 -14.95 -2.28 9.73
C GLY A 184 -13.79 -1.28 9.72
N LYS A 185 -13.37 -0.81 8.55
CA LYS A 185 -12.22 0.09 8.36
C LYS A 185 -12.67 1.54 8.25
N LEU A 186 -11.98 2.45 8.94
CA LEU A 186 -12.15 3.89 8.78
C LEU A 186 -10.93 4.44 8.05
N THR A 187 -11.16 5.18 6.97
CA THR A 187 -10.10 5.73 6.11
C THR A 187 -9.95 7.25 6.30
N LEU A 188 -8.89 7.82 5.75
CA LEU A 188 -8.48 9.21 6.01
C LEU A 188 -9.61 10.25 5.88
N PRO A 189 -10.47 10.22 4.85
CA PRO A 189 -11.53 11.21 4.71
C PRO A 189 -12.50 11.24 5.90
N VAL A 190 -12.99 10.09 6.34
CA VAL A 190 -13.93 10.02 7.47
C VAL A 190 -13.22 10.29 8.81
N ILE A 191 -11.98 9.83 8.99
CA ILE A 191 -11.19 10.10 10.20
C ILE A 191 -11.01 11.62 10.39
N TYR A 192 -10.62 12.33 9.33
CA TYR A 192 -10.47 13.78 9.37
C TYR A 192 -11.80 14.49 9.72
N ALA A 193 -12.89 14.10 9.04
CA ALA A 193 -14.21 14.69 9.28
C ALA A 193 -14.68 14.51 10.73
N LEU A 194 -14.51 13.31 11.29
CA LEU A 194 -14.88 13.01 12.69
C LEU A 194 -14.04 13.80 13.68
N ASN A 195 -12.72 13.84 13.49
CA ASN A 195 -11.81 14.52 14.41
C ASN A 195 -11.97 16.05 14.37
N THR A 196 -12.33 16.60 13.20
CA THR A 196 -12.48 18.06 13.03
C THR A 196 -13.85 18.55 13.50
N ALA A 197 -14.93 17.82 13.21
CA ALA A 197 -16.28 18.25 13.56
C ALA A 197 -16.64 17.92 15.01
N GLY A 198 -16.08 16.87 15.61
CA GLY A 198 -16.40 16.44 16.96
C GLY A 198 -17.87 16.03 17.16
N ASP A 199 -18.54 15.58 16.07
CA ASP A 199 -19.95 15.19 16.10
C ASP A 199 -20.12 13.82 16.80
N GLU A 200 -20.64 13.83 18.02
CA GLU A 200 -20.81 12.63 18.84
C GLU A 200 -21.70 11.56 18.16
N ALA A 201 -22.73 11.97 17.40
CA ALA A 201 -23.60 11.02 16.71
C ALA A 201 -22.84 10.33 15.56
N MET A 202 -22.01 11.04 14.81
CA MET A 202 -21.18 10.47 13.75
C MET A 202 -20.05 9.62 14.32
N ILE A 203 -19.43 10.03 15.44
CA ILE A 203 -18.46 9.20 16.18
C ILE A 203 -19.11 7.88 16.63
N ALA A 204 -20.33 7.92 17.15
CA ALA A 204 -21.04 6.70 17.55
C ALA A 204 -21.31 5.78 16.34
N LEU A 205 -21.63 6.33 15.15
CA LEU A 205 -21.78 5.54 13.93
C LEU A 205 -20.44 4.92 13.47
N ALA A 206 -19.36 5.69 13.55
CA ALA A 206 -18.01 5.19 13.22
C ALA A 206 -17.57 4.05 14.16
N LEU A 207 -17.94 4.11 15.42
CA LEU A 207 -17.70 3.00 16.36
C LEU A 207 -18.54 1.76 16.02
N LYS A 208 -19.78 1.91 15.51
CA LYS A 208 -20.53 0.77 14.99
C LYS A 208 -19.88 0.13 13.77
N VAL A 209 -19.26 0.95 12.89
CA VAL A 209 -18.44 0.43 11.77
C VAL A 209 -17.34 -0.47 12.30
N LYS A 210 -16.56 0.01 13.27
CA LYS A 210 -15.47 -0.78 13.89
C LYS A 210 -15.95 -2.03 14.61
N ASP A 211 -17.18 -2.04 15.11
CA ASP A 211 -17.80 -3.20 15.75
C ASP A 211 -18.51 -4.14 14.73
N HIS A 212 -18.40 -3.89 13.42
CA HIS A 212 -19.16 -4.59 12.35
C HIS A 212 -20.70 -4.61 12.56
N MET A 213 -21.21 -3.54 13.17
CA MET A 213 -22.63 -3.39 13.50
C MET A 213 -23.33 -2.27 12.70
N ALA A 214 -22.59 -1.60 11.81
CA ALA A 214 -23.12 -0.53 10.99
C ALA A 214 -24.01 -1.10 9.87
N SER A 215 -25.19 -0.49 9.70
CA SER A 215 -26.05 -0.76 8.54
C SER A 215 -25.54 -0.03 7.29
N ALA A 216 -26.01 -0.44 6.12
CA ALA A 216 -25.72 0.29 4.88
C ALA A 216 -26.16 1.77 4.95
N GLU A 217 -27.24 2.09 5.67
CA GLU A 217 -27.69 3.45 5.91
C GLU A 217 -26.72 4.23 6.81
N ASP A 218 -26.19 3.61 7.87
CA ASP A 218 -25.18 4.20 8.74
C ASP A 218 -23.90 4.54 7.95
N ILE A 219 -23.47 3.63 7.08
CA ILE A 219 -22.29 3.83 6.19
C ILE A 219 -22.56 4.98 5.21
N ALA A 220 -23.71 4.99 4.54
CA ALA A 220 -24.06 6.08 3.61
C ALA A 220 -24.06 7.46 4.30
N ARG A 221 -24.51 7.53 5.56
CA ARG A 221 -24.47 8.75 6.37
C ARG A 221 -23.03 9.19 6.66
N LEU A 222 -22.13 8.26 7.02
CA LEU A 222 -20.71 8.57 7.25
C LEU A 222 -20.01 9.02 5.97
N VAL A 223 -20.30 8.38 4.84
CA VAL A 223 -19.77 8.81 3.52
C VAL A 223 -20.22 10.24 3.19
N ALA A 224 -21.51 10.54 3.34
CA ALA A 224 -22.05 11.88 3.10
C ALA A 224 -21.42 12.92 4.06
N PHE A 225 -21.28 12.55 5.34
CA PHE A 225 -20.64 13.40 6.34
C PHE A 225 -19.18 13.69 6.02
N ALA A 226 -18.39 12.69 5.61
CA ALA A 226 -17.00 12.88 5.21
C ALA A 226 -16.86 13.85 4.03
N LYS A 227 -17.75 13.73 3.02
CA LYS A 227 -17.81 14.65 1.87
C LYS A 227 -18.17 16.07 2.32
N GLU A 228 -19.24 16.22 3.12
CA GLU A 228 -19.69 17.53 3.60
C GLU A 228 -18.65 18.28 4.44
N LYS A 229 -17.90 17.55 5.25
CA LYS A 229 -16.89 18.13 6.16
C LYS A 229 -15.49 18.29 5.52
N GLY A 230 -15.37 18.11 4.20
CA GLY A 230 -14.13 18.33 3.46
C GLY A 230 -13.08 17.23 3.69
N GLY A 231 -13.49 16.03 4.09
CA GLY A 231 -12.57 14.94 4.32
C GLY A 231 -11.85 14.48 3.05
N ILE A 232 -12.53 14.51 1.91
CA ILE A 232 -11.92 14.19 0.61
C ILE A 232 -10.90 15.26 0.21
N ASP A 233 -11.26 16.54 0.32
CA ASP A 233 -10.36 17.65 0.01
C ASP A 233 -9.08 17.59 0.87
N TYR A 234 -9.23 17.21 2.15
CA TYR A 234 -8.09 16.98 3.03
C TYR A 234 -7.19 15.84 2.55
N ALA A 235 -7.77 14.70 2.19
CA ALA A 235 -7.02 13.54 1.69
C ALA A 235 -6.30 13.88 0.37
N GLU A 236 -6.95 14.57 -0.56
CA GLU A 236 -6.35 15.05 -1.81
C GLU A 236 -5.19 16.03 -1.55
N LYS A 237 -5.36 16.96 -0.60
CA LYS A 237 -4.28 17.85 -0.19
C LYS A 237 -3.08 17.10 0.35
N ARG A 238 -3.30 16.10 1.21
CA ARG A 238 -2.22 15.26 1.74
C ARG A 238 -1.48 14.48 0.65
N MET A 239 -2.20 13.94 -0.34
CA MET A 239 -1.58 13.32 -1.51
C MET A 239 -0.72 14.32 -2.29
N GLN A 240 -1.20 15.54 -2.49
CA GLN A 240 -0.46 16.57 -3.24
C GLN A 240 0.82 17.02 -2.51
N GLU A 241 0.78 17.11 -1.17
CA GLU A 241 1.97 17.38 -0.35
C GLU A 241 3.01 16.27 -0.51
N LEU A 242 2.61 15.01 -0.36
CA LEU A 242 3.48 13.84 -0.53
C LEU A 242 4.02 13.72 -1.97
N HIS A 243 3.21 14.06 -2.98
CA HIS A 243 3.65 14.10 -4.37
C HIS A 243 4.76 15.13 -4.58
N THR A 244 4.60 16.31 -3.99
CA THR A 244 5.61 17.39 -4.06
C THR A 244 6.93 16.94 -3.39
N GLU A 245 6.86 16.31 -2.22
CA GLU A 245 8.01 15.75 -1.52
C GLU A 245 8.68 14.64 -2.35
N ALA A 246 7.89 13.74 -2.95
CA ALA A 246 8.40 12.66 -3.79
C ALA A 246 9.13 13.21 -5.04
N LEU A 247 8.62 14.29 -5.66
CA LEU A 247 9.32 14.96 -6.77
C LEU A 247 10.66 15.55 -6.34
N GLN A 248 10.73 16.16 -5.16
CA GLN A 248 11.99 16.71 -4.63
C GLN A 248 13.02 15.59 -4.37
N LEU A 249 12.59 14.46 -3.81
CA LEU A 249 13.44 13.29 -3.63
C LEU A 249 13.91 12.74 -4.98
N LEU A 250 13.01 12.63 -5.96
CA LEU A 250 13.36 12.16 -7.29
C LEU A 250 14.36 13.10 -7.98
N ASP A 251 14.21 14.41 -7.84
CA ASP A 251 15.16 15.38 -8.36
C ASP A 251 16.55 15.22 -7.72
N ALA A 252 16.61 14.92 -6.43
CA ALA A 252 17.87 14.70 -5.72
C ALA A 252 18.59 13.44 -6.22
N ILE A 253 17.88 12.29 -6.31
CA ILE A 253 18.47 11.01 -6.73
C ILE A 253 18.77 10.93 -8.23
N ALA A 254 18.04 11.67 -9.07
CA ALA A 254 18.24 11.66 -10.52
C ALA A 254 19.32 12.66 -11.00
N LYS A 255 19.71 13.61 -10.16
CA LYS A 255 20.63 14.68 -10.52
C LYS A 255 22.03 14.16 -10.90
N GLU A 256 22.45 13.09 -10.27
CA GLU A 256 23.80 12.53 -10.42
C GLU A 256 23.81 11.23 -11.26
N HIS A 257 22.64 10.61 -11.50
CA HIS A 257 22.51 9.27 -12.07
C HIS A 257 21.33 9.18 -13.07
N GLY A 258 21.25 8.11 -13.84
CA GLY A 258 20.08 7.65 -14.60
C GLY A 258 19.66 8.46 -15.83
N GLY A 259 19.95 9.75 -15.85
CA GLY A 259 19.57 10.65 -16.94
C GLY A 259 18.06 10.92 -17.06
N GLU A 260 17.71 11.91 -17.89
CA GLU A 260 16.33 12.40 -18.08
C GLU A 260 15.29 11.31 -18.44
N PRO A 261 15.58 10.28 -19.28
CA PRO A 261 14.55 9.29 -19.62
C PRO A 261 14.06 8.47 -18.44
N VAL A 262 14.97 8.07 -17.54
CA VAL A 262 14.61 7.26 -16.34
C VAL A 262 13.88 8.11 -15.32
N LYS A 263 14.37 9.34 -15.10
CA LYS A 263 13.70 10.32 -14.25
C LYS A 263 12.26 10.56 -14.71
N ASN A 264 12.08 10.81 -16.02
CA ASN A 264 10.76 11.04 -16.60
C ASN A 264 9.85 9.80 -16.47
N ALA A 265 10.40 8.59 -16.57
CA ALA A 265 9.63 7.35 -16.35
C ALA A 265 9.18 7.20 -14.88
N LEU A 266 10.05 7.49 -13.92
CA LEU A 266 9.71 7.47 -12.49
C LEU A 266 8.69 8.55 -12.14
N LYS A 267 8.84 9.76 -12.71
CA LYS A 267 7.87 10.83 -12.56
C LYS A 267 6.52 10.45 -13.16
N ALA A 268 6.50 9.91 -14.38
CA ALA A 268 5.27 9.45 -15.01
C ALA A 268 4.57 8.35 -14.21
N TYR A 269 5.33 7.47 -13.55
CA TYR A 269 4.77 6.47 -12.65
C TYR A 269 4.13 7.09 -11.40
N LEU A 270 4.78 8.07 -10.79
CA LEU A 270 4.25 8.83 -9.66
C LEU A 270 2.97 9.60 -10.05
N ASP A 271 3.01 10.32 -11.19
CA ASP A 271 1.87 11.08 -11.71
C ASP A 271 0.70 10.14 -12.06
N PHE A 272 0.97 8.95 -12.62
CA PHE A 272 -0.04 7.94 -12.89
C PHE A 272 -0.75 7.46 -11.61
N VAL A 273 -0.01 7.23 -10.53
CA VAL A 273 -0.61 6.77 -9.27
C VAL A 273 -1.56 7.80 -8.69
N ILE A 274 -1.22 9.09 -8.74
CA ILE A 274 -2.07 10.15 -8.21
C ILE A 274 -3.26 10.48 -9.12
N LEU A 275 -3.09 10.34 -10.43
CA LEU A 275 -4.10 10.73 -11.43
C LEU A 275 -5.00 9.57 -11.88
N ARG A 276 -4.70 8.32 -11.50
CA ARG A 276 -5.52 7.17 -11.89
C ARG A 276 -6.96 7.37 -11.42
N GLU A 277 -7.90 6.95 -12.26
CA GLU A 277 -9.33 7.00 -12.00
C GLU A 277 -9.87 5.66 -11.45
N LYS A 278 -9.03 4.62 -11.49
CA LYS A 278 -9.32 3.24 -11.02
C LYS A 278 -8.03 2.54 -10.57
#